data_d3a6272ca64a5995575ed74fe4c6f704
#
_entry.id   d3a6272ca64a5995575ed74fe4c6f704
#
_cell.length_a   1.000
_cell.length_b   1.000
_cell.length_c   1.000
_cell.angle_alpha   90.00
_cell.angle_beta   90.00
_cell.angle_gamma   90.00
#
_symmetry.space_group_name_H-M   'P 1'
#
loop_
_entity.id
_entity.type
_entity.pdbx_description
1 polymer ?
#
loop_
_entity_poly.entity_id
_entity_poly.type
_entity_poly.pdbx_seq_one_letter_code
_entity_poly.pdbx_strand_id
1 'polypeptide(L)'
;MEPYTVSSRILTLHRAFASYTSQRLQELGLNFGQMYFILYVGKHPDCTPSELTKELHLDWGHSQRSLVKLVEDGFLTREKLGRSYRLRLTSQGEQAFLVCHRVFADWDAEALSGLTAPERQQLLALLQKAARKKG
;
A
#
# COMPACT_ATOMS: atom_id res chain seq x y z
N MET A 1 13.27 -1.84 -26.48
CA MET A 1 12.47 -1.14 -25.46
C MET A 1 12.27 0.32 -25.86
N GLU A 2 11.07 0.82 -25.67
CA GLU A 2 10.68 2.18 -26.03
C GLU A 2 10.82 3.12 -24.84
N PRO A 3 11.97 3.79 -24.65
CA PRO A 3 12.23 4.56 -23.43
C PRO A 3 11.42 5.85 -23.29
N TYR A 4 10.71 6.25 -24.35
CA TYR A 4 9.98 7.52 -24.36
C TYR A 4 8.48 7.36 -24.27
N THR A 5 7.98 6.15 -23.98
CA THR A 5 6.54 5.95 -23.78
C THR A 5 6.14 6.27 -22.35
N VAL A 6 4.90 6.69 -22.17
CA VAL A 6 4.33 6.92 -20.84
C VAL A 6 4.43 5.65 -20.00
N SER A 7 4.06 4.51 -20.60
CA SER A 7 4.10 3.23 -19.87
C SER A 7 5.49 2.85 -19.41
N SER A 8 6.54 3.09 -20.23
CA SER A 8 7.91 2.79 -19.80
C SER A 8 8.34 3.66 -18.63
N ARG A 9 7.90 4.92 -18.61
CA ARG A 9 8.21 5.83 -17.50
C ARG A 9 7.46 5.46 -16.24
N ILE A 10 6.20 5.04 -16.37
CA ILE A 10 5.43 4.53 -15.23
C ILE A 10 6.12 3.32 -14.61
N LEU A 11 6.59 2.37 -15.45
CA LEU A 11 7.30 1.20 -14.96
C LEU A 11 8.59 1.57 -14.23
N THR A 12 9.33 2.53 -14.76
CA THR A 12 10.57 3.00 -14.12
C THR A 12 10.27 3.60 -12.76
N LEU A 13 9.25 4.44 -12.66
CA LEU A 13 8.85 5.08 -11.40
C LEU A 13 8.31 4.04 -10.41
N HIS A 14 7.54 3.08 -10.90
CA HIS A 14 7.02 2.01 -10.05
C HIS A 14 8.13 1.18 -9.44
N ARG A 15 9.13 0.78 -10.23
CA ARG A 15 10.28 0.04 -9.73
C ARG A 15 11.07 0.82 -8.69
N ALA A 16 11.26 2.12 -8.94
CA ALA A 16 11.96 2.98 -7.99
C ALA A 16 11.19 3.10 -6.69
N PHE A 17 9.88 3.29 -6.75
CA PHE A 17 9.02 3.34 -5.58
C PHE A 17 9.02 2.02 -4.81
N ALA A 18 8.89 0.91 -5.51
CA ALA A 18 8.87 -0.41 -4.88
C ALA A 18 10.18 -0.73 -4.17
N SER A 19 11.31 -0.40 -4.80
CA SER A 19 12.63 -0.61 -4.21
C SER A 19 12.84 0.24 -2.96
N TYR A 20 12.52 1.51 -3.05
CA TYR A 20 12.61 2.45 -1.93
C TYR A 20 11.76 1.97 -0.74
N THR A 21 10.53 1.61 -1.05
CA THR A 21 9.58 1.17 -0.04
C THR A 21 10.00 -0.15 0.60
N SER A 22 10.44 -1.11 -0.21
CA SER A 22 10.89 -2.41 0.30
C SER A 22 12.04 -2.28 1.30
N GLN A 23 12.98 -1.38 1.03
CA GLN A 23 14.09 -1.15 1.96
C GLN A 23 13.60 -0.62 3.30
N ARG A 24 12.64 0.29 3.29
CA ARG A 24 12.07 0.84 4.52
C ARG A 24 11.28 -0.20 5.30
N LEU A 25 10.49 -1.01 4.60
CA LEU A 25 9.66 -2.03 5.23
C LEU A 25 10.48 -3.20 5.77
N GLN A 26 11.63 -3.46 5.18
CA GLN A 26 12.49 -4.57 5.60
C GLN A 26 12.90 -4.44 7.07
N GLU A 27 13.13 -3.22 7.53
CA GLU A 27 13.47 -2.96 8.94
C GLU A 27 12.34 -3.34 9.88
N LEU A 28 11.11 -3.35 9.38
CA LEU A 28 9.92 -3.72 10.15
C LEU A 28 9.57 -5.20 10.02
N GLY A 29 10.29 -5.93 9.18
CA GLY A 29 9.94 -7.32 8.89
C GLY A 29 8.78 -7.48 7.91
N LEU A 30 8.53 -6.47 7.11
CA LEU A 30 7.44 -6.46 6.13
C LEU A 30 7.98 -6.41 4.71
N ASN A 31 7.17 -6.88 3.76
CA ASN A 31 7.48 -6.73 2.34
C ASN A 31 6.51 -5.72 1.70
N PHE A 32 6.80 -5.37 0.45
CA PHE A 32 6.02 -4.38 -0.28
C PHE A 32 4.53 -4.74 -0.37
N GLY A 33 4.23 -6.01 -0.63
CA GLY A 33 2.84 -6.46 -0.76
C GLY A 33 2.05 -6.34 0.54
N GLN A 34 2.71 -6.56 1.68
CA GLN A 34 2.06 -6.48 2.99
C GLN A 34 1.70 -5.05 3.40
N MET A 35 2.37 -4.06 2.83
CA MET A 35 2.11 -2.65 3.12
C MET A 35 0.64 -2.29 2.94
N TYR A 36 0.02 -2.78 1.87
CA TYR A 36 -1.36 -2.44 1.55
C TYR A 36 -2.35 -3.01 2.57
N PHE A 37 -2.05 -4.17 3.13
CA PHE A 37 -2.85 -4.75 4.21
C PHE A 37 -2.82 -3.87 5.45
N ILE A 38 -1.62 -3.45 5.84
CA ILE A 38 -1.43 -2.57 7.00
C ILE A 38 -2.16 -1.24 6.80
N LEU A 39 -2.02 -0.65 5.63
CA LEU A 39 -2.69 0.62 5.31
C LEU A 39 -4.20 0.49 5.33
N TYR A 40 -4.72 -0.59 4.75
CA TYR A 40 -6.17 -0.77 4.69
C TYR A 40 -6.77 -0.97 6.08
N VAL A 41 -6.20 -1.87 6.87
CA VAL A 41 -6.70 -2.15 8.23
C VAL A 41 -6.58 -0.91 9.11
N GLY A 42 -5.49 -0.16 8.98
CA GLY A 42 -5.31 1.06 9.75
C GLY A 42 -6.36 2.13 9.45
N LYS A 43 -6.77 2.22 8.19
CA LYS A 43 -7.82 3.18 7.77
C LYS A 43 -9.23 2.67 8.00
N HIS A 44 -9.40 1.36 8.12
CA HIS A 44 -10.70 0.71 8.27
C HIS A 44 -10.66 -0.29 9.42
N PRO A 45 -10.52 0.18 10.68
CA PRO A 45 -10.51 -0.73 11.82
C PRO A 45 -11.83 -1.48 11.88
N ASP A 46 -11.74 -2.76 12.29
CA ASP A 46 -12.85 -3.70 12.31
C ASP A 46 -13.35 -4.14 10.94
N CYS A 47 -12.56 -3.91 9.89
CA CYS A 47 -12.93 -4.45 8.57
C CYS A 47 -12.86 -5.97 8.57
N THR A 48 -13.61 -6.58 7.66
CA THR A 48 -13.60 -8.04 7.50
C THR A 48 -12.55 -8.45 6.48
N PRO A 49 -12.05 -9.71 6.54
CA PRO A 49 -11.19 -10.22 5.47
C PRO A 49 -11.80 -10.11 4.08
N SER A 50 -13.11 -10.29 3.96
CA SER A 50 -13.81 -10.16 2.67
C SER A 50 -13.75 -8.75 2.13
N GLU A 51 -14.01 -7.75 2.97
CA GLU A 51 -13.96 -6.34 2.58
C GLU A 51 -12.56 -5.98 2.09
N LEU A 52 -11.54 -6.35 2.86
CA LEU A 52 -10.15 -6.08 2.52
C LEU A 52 -9.76 -6.72 1.19
N THR A 53 -10.10 -8.00 1.03
CA THR A 53 -9.75 -8.75 -0.17
C THR A 53 -10.37 -8.13 -1.42
N LYS A 54 -11.63 -7.71 -1.32
CA LYS A 54 -12.34 -7.07 -2.40
C LYS A 54 -11.74 -5.70 -2.74
N GLU A 55 -11.50 -4.88 -1.74
CA GLU A 55 -10.99 -3.52 -1.95
C GLU A 55 -9.57 -3.52 -2.52
N LEU A 56 -8.74 -4.48 -2.12
CA LEU A 56 -7.38 -4.60 -2.63
C LEU A 56 -7.30 -5.38 -3.93
N HIS A 57 -8.43 -5.85 -4.45
CA HIS A 57 -8.51 -6.61 -5.70
C HIS A 57 -7.61 -7.85 -5.69
N LEU A 58 -7.64 -8.58 -4.58
CA LEU A 58 -6.80 -9.75 -4.40
C LEU A 58 -7.60 -11.03 -4.56
N ASP A 59 -6.90 -12.11 -4.91
CA ASP A 59 -7.45 -13.44 -4.84
C ASP A 59 -7.58 -13.85 -3.36
N TRP A 60 -8.66 -14.56 -3.05
CA TRP A 60 -8.99 -14.92 -1.66
C TRP A 60 -7.89 -15.72 -0.98
N GLY A 61 -7.34 -16.73 -1.67
CA GLY A 61 -6.28 -17.56 -1.10
C GLY A 61 -5.03 -16.78 -0.74
N HIS A 62 -4.59 -15.91 -1.63
CA HIS A 62 -3.44 -15.04 -1.38
C HIS A 62 -3.70 -14.11 -0.20
N SER A 63 -4.89 -13.51 -0.17
CA SER A 63 -5.28 -12.59 0.90
C SER A 63 -5.27 -13.29 2.25
N GLN A 64 -5.85 -14.50 2.34
CA GLN A 64 -5.89 -15.25 3.58
C GLN A 64 -4.51 -15.64 4.08
N ARG A 65 -3.63 -16.08 3.18
CA ARG A 65 -2.24 -16.42 3.58
C ARG A 65 -1.50 -15.21 4.11
N SER A 66 -1.68 -14.06 3.47
CA SER A 66 -1.05 -12.81 3.91
C SER A 66 -1.56 -12.36 5.27
N LEU A 67 -2.88 -12.47 5.49
CA LEU A 67 -3.49 -12.11 6.78
C LEU A 67 -3.00 -13.02 7.90
N VAL A 68 -2.95 -14.34 7.66
CA VAL A 68 -2.43 -15.30 8.65
C VAL A 68 -1.00 -14.93 9.03
N LYS A 69 -0.17 -14.65 8.04
CA LYS A 69 1.23 -14.27 8.27
C LYS A 69 1.34 -13.00 9.11
N LEU A 70 0.55 -11.98 8.79
CA LEU A 70 0.57 -10.72 9.52
C LEU A 70 0.09 -10.88 10.96
N VAL A 71 -0.88 -11.77 11.21
CA VAL A 71 -1.34 -12.08 12.55
C VAL A 71 -0.23 -12.81 13.32
N GLU A 72 0.38 -13.83 12.71
CA GLU A 72 1.48 -14.59 13.32
C GLU A 72 2.66 -13.68 13.67
N ASP A 73 2.98 -12.73 12.82
CA ASP A 73 4.11 -11.83 13.01
C ASP A 73 3.78 -10.66 13.95
N GLY A 74 2.55 -10.59 14.44
CA GLY A 74 2.17 -9.64 15.49
C GLY A 74 1.73 -8.26 15.00
N PHE A 75 1.41 -8.09 13.71
CA PHE A 75 0.96 -6.80 13.17
C PHE A 75 -0.55 -6.61 13.25
N LEU A 76 -1.30 -7.68 13.18
CA LEU A 76 -2.76 -7.65 13.16
C LEU A 76 -3.34 -8.58 14.23
N THR A 77 -4.55 -8.24 14.68
CA THR A 77 -5.41 -9.19 15.38
C THR A 77 -6.56 -9.56 14.47
N ARG A 78 -7.05 -10.77 14.64
CA ARG A 78 -8.18 -11.31 13.89
C ARG A 78 -9.14 -11.93 14.87
N GLU A 79 -10.17 -11.19 15.22
CA GLU A 79 -11.16 -11.62 16.21
C GLU A 79 -12.44 -12.05 15.54
N LYS A 80 -13.00 -13.17 15.98
CA LYS A 80 -14.27 -13.63 15.47
C LYS A 80 -15.40 -12.93 16.22
N LEU A 81 -16.25 -12.23 15.47
CA LEU A 81 -17.45 -11.59 15.99
C LEU A 81 -18.64 -12.11 15.17
N GLY A 82 -19.47 -12.93 15.80
CA GLY A 82 -20.56 -13.58 15.09
C GLY A 82 -20.04 -14.55 14.04
N ARG A 83 -20.44 -14.35 12.79
CA ARG A 83 -20.06 -15.22 11.67
C ARG A 83 -18.86 -14.73 10.88
N SER A 84 -18.35 -13.57 11.23
CA SER A 84 -17.24 -13.00 10.48
C SER A 84 -16.12 -12.62 11.43
N TYR A 85 -14.95 -12.37 10.86
CA TYR A 85 -13.78 -11.90 11.59
C TYR A 85 -13.66 -10.40 11.45
N ARG A 86 -13.05 -9.77 12.45
CA ARG A 86 -12.72 -8.34 12.44
C ARG A 86 -11.20 -8.20 12.56
N LEU A 87 -10.65 -7.32 11.74
CA LEU A 87 -9.22 -7.09 11.70
C LEU A 87 -8.89 -5.75 12.35
N ARG A 88 -7.83 -5.74 13.16
CA ARG A 88 -7.31 -4.53 13.78
C ARG A 88 -5.79 -4.56 13.80
N LEU A 89 -5.18 -3.40 13.80
CA LEU A 89 -3.74 -3.29 14.02
C LEU A 89 -3.43 -3.49 15.50
N THR A 90 -2.33 -4.19 15.77
CA THR A 90 -1.73 -4.22 17.11
C THR A 90 -0.92 -2.94 17.30
N SER A 91 -0.31 -2.76 18.49
CA SER A 91 0.62 -1.64 18.71
C SER A 91 1.76 -1.67 17.70
N GLN A 92 2.29 -2.87 17.41
CA GLN A 92 3.34 -3.06 16.41
C GLN A 92 2.82 -2.69 15.02
N GLY A 93 1.58 -3.08 14.71
CA GLY A 93 0.94 -2.75 13.45
C GLY A 93 0.69 -1.25 13.29
N GLU A 94 0.35 -0.56 14.37
CA GLU A 94 0.17 0.89 14.33
C GLU A 94 1.47 1.62 14.04
N GLN A 95 2.58 1.17 14.60
CA GLN A 95 3.88 1.72 14.29
C GLN A 95 4.25 1.48 12.83
N ALA A 96 3.97 0.30 12.33
CA ALA A 96 4.19 -0.02 10.92
C ALA A 96 3.32 0.85 10.02
N PHE A 97 2.07 1.10 10.43
CA PHE A 97 1.15 1.95 9.68
C PHE A 97 1.73 3.37 9.50
N LEU A 98 2.31 3.93 10.54
CA LEU A 98 2.90 5.27 10.44
C LEU A 98 4.03 5.31 9.41
N VAL A 99 4.88 4.29 9.38
CA VAL A 99 5.95 4.20 8.40
C VAL A 99 5.37 4.05 6.98
N CYS A 100 4.42 3.12 6.81
CA CYS A 100 3.78 2.88 5.53
C CYS A 100 3.07 4.13 4.99
N HIS A 101 2.41 4.86 5.90
CA HIS A 101 1.70 6.07 5.52
C HIS A 101 2.65 7.17 5.04
N ARG A 102 3.83 7.28 5.67
CA ARG A 102 4.83 8.30 5.31
C ARG A 102 5.60 7.98 4.03
N VAL A 103 5.68 6.72 3.67
CA VAL A 103 6.48 6.29 2.51
C VAL A 103 6.09 7.05 1.24
N PHE A 104 4.80 7.26 1.04
CA PHE A 104 4.32 7.95 -0.17
C PHE A 104 4.81 9.39 -0.24
N ALA A 105 4.61 10.15 0.83
CA ALA A 105 5.03 11.55 0.86
C ALA A 105 6.56 11.69 0.82
N ASP A 106 7.27 10.82 1.53
CA ASP A 106 8.74 10.85 1.58
C ASP A 106 9.32 10.53 0.21
N TRP A 107 8.76 9.53 -0.48
CA TRP A 107 9.22 9.18 -1.82
C TRP A 107 8.94 10.30 -2.82
N ASP A 108 7.75 10.88 -2.75
CA ASP A 108 7.37 12.00 -3.63
C ASP A 108 8.36 13.16 -3.46
N ALA A 109 8.68 13.50 -2.21
CA ALA A 109 9.59 14.61 -1.94
C ALA A 109 10.99 14.36 -2.52
N GLU A 110 11.46 13.13 -2.45
CA GLU A 110 12.79 12.76 -2.93
C GLU A 110 12.81 12.54 -4.44
N ALA A 111 11.90 11.71 -4.94
CA ALA A 111 11.89 11.29 -6.34
C ALA A 111 11.46 12.41 -7.29
N LEU A 112 10.59 13.30 -6.82
CA LEU A 112 10.07 14.39 -7.63
C LEU A 112 10.74 15.74 -7.32
N SER A 113 11.91 15.71 -6.69
CA SER A 113 12.63 16.92 -6.32
C SER A 113 13.03 17.77 -7.52
N GLY A 114 13.11 17.19 -8.71
CA GLY A 114 13.38 17.92 -9.95
C GLY A 114 12.18 18.67 -10.52
N LEU A 115 10.98 18.49 -9.93
CA LEU A 115 9.78 19.17 -10.38
C LEU A 115 9.47 20.37 -9.49
N THR A 116 8.95 21.43 -10.06
CA THR A 116 8.42 22.55 -9.28
C THR A 116 7.09 22.13 -8.65
N ALA A 117 6.62 22.89 -7.65
CA ALA A 117 5.34 22.61 -7.02
C ALA A 117 4.17 22.61 -8.01
N PRO A 118 4.07 23.58 -8.94
CA PRO A 118 3.02 23.52 -9.95
C PRO A 118 3.12 22.29 -10.86
N GLU A 119 4.34 21.89 -11.21
CA GLU A 119 4.55 20.69 -12.03
C GLU A 119 4.12 19.41 -11.31
N ARG A 120 4.37 19.30 -10.01
CA ARG A 120 3.91 18.16 -9.24
C ARG A 120 2.38 18.09 -9.20
N GLN A 121 1.73 19.24 -9.03
CA GLN A 121 0.28 19.30 -9.02
C GLN A 121 -0.30 18.90 -10.38
N GLN A 122 0.32 19.36 -11.46
CA GLN A 122 -0.05 18.97 -12.82
C GLN A 122 0.08 17.47 -13.04
N LEU A 123 1.22 16.91 -12.62
CA LEU A 123 1.46 15.48 -12.74
C LEU A 123 0.40 14.68 -12.00
N LEU A 124 0.11 15.06 -10.75
CA LEU A 124 -0.91 14.38 -9.95
C LEU A 124 -2.27 14.45 -10.62
N ALA A 125 -2.67 15.63 -11.12
CA ALA A 125 -3.95 15.81 -11.79
C ALA A 125 -4.05 14.96 -13.05
N LEU A 126 -2.98 14.90 -13.83
CA LEU A 126 -2.95 14.10 -15.07
C LEU A 126 -2.99 12.61 -14.77
N LEU A 127 -2.28 12.17 -13.75
CA LEU A 127 -2.32 10.76 -13.32
C LEU A 127 -3.70 10.37 -12.81
N GLN A 128 -4.33 11.24 -12.03
CA GLN A 128 -5.70 11.00 -11.54
C GLN A 128 -6.68 10.89 -12.69
N LYS A 129 -6.54 11.76 -13.69
CA LYS A 129 -7.38 11.74 -14.87
C LYS A 129 -7.17 10.46 -15.67
N ALA A 130 -5.92 10.05 -15.85
CA ALA A 130 -5.59 8.82 -16.58
C ALA A 130 -6.07 7.56 -15.87
N ALA A 131 -6.02 7.56 -14.54
CA ALA A 131 -6.42 6.41 -13.73
C ALA A 131 -7.92 6.34 -13.49
N ARG A 132 -8.70 7.34 -13.94
CA ARG A 132 -10.15 7.35 -13.71
C ARG A 132 -10.78 6.15 -14.41
N LYS A 133 -11.53 5.37 -13.62
CA LYS A 133 -12.27 4.25 -14.19
C LYS A 133 -13.40 4.75 -15.07
N LYS A 134 -13.47 4.23 -16.27
CA LYS A 134 -14.61 4.44 -17.15
C LYS A 134 -15.72 3.53 -16.63
N GLY A 135 -16.72 4.14 -16.15
CA GLY A 135 -17.76 3.46 -15.49
C GLY A 135 -18.85 2.88 -16.14
#